data_c5da45ee00440786725efca6500ca7bd
#
_entry.id   c5da45ee00440786725efca6500ca7bd
#
_cell.length_a   1.000
_cell.length_b   1.000
_cell.length_c   1.000
_cell.angle_alpha   90.00
_cell.angle_beta   90.00
_cell.angle_gamma   90.00
#
_symmetry.space_group_name_H-M   'P 1'
#
loop_
_entity.id
_entity.type
_entity.pdbx_description
1 polymer ?
#
loop_
_entity_poly.entity_id
_entity_poly.type
_entity_poly.pdbx_seq_one_letter_code
_entity_poly.pdbx_strand_id
1 'polypeptide(L)'
;MSELNNNKLSDEALEQVTGGNDGMGENFSVRDITPRWVKVTSSSLNCRYTPNGEIAKIYERGHKLKVDGITTDGLWYRLWIYDPKGGECYGYIYKEYTERI
;
A
#
# COMPACT_ATOMS: atom_id res chain seq x y z
N MET A 1 -15.16 3.16 -12.08
CA MET A 1 -14.67 2.89 -11.54
C MET A 1 -14.14 3.06 -11.56
N SER A 2 -14.40 3.34 -11.59
CA SER A 2 -13.78 3.13 -11.02
C SER A 2 -13.36 3.52 -10.85
N GLU A 3 -13.64 3.82 -10.93
CA GLU A 3 -13.17 3.73 -10.28
C GLU A 3 -12.70 3.92 -10.06
N LEU A 4 -13.23 4.48 -10.22
CA LEU A 4 -12.80 4.35 -9.61
C LEU A 4 -12.47 4.52 -9.40
N ASN A 5 -12.83 4.80 -9.48
CA ASN A 5 -12.49 4.58 -8.85
C ASN A 5 -12.02 4.70 -8.62
N ASN A 6 -12.33 5.04 -8.68
CA ASN A 6 -11.93 4.79 -8.15
C ASN A 6 -11.44 4.92 -7.98
N ASN A 7 -11.79 5.28 -8.04
CA ASN A 7 -11.35 5.01 -7.65
C ASN A 7 -10.95 5.01 -7.56
N LYS A 8 -11.13 5.23 -7.59
CA LYS A 8 -10.82 4.90 -7.31
C LYS A 8 -10.55 4.61 -7.22
N LEU A 9 -10.82 4.85 -7.03
CA LEU A 9 -10.50 4.28 -6.64
C LEU A 9 -10.25 4.00 -6.04
N SER A 10 -10.12 4.13 -5.59
CA SER A 10 -9.93 3.82 -4.97
C SER A 10 -9.87 3.03 -4.44
N ASP A 11 -10.13 3.42 -3.98
CA ASP A 11 -9.81 2.19 -3.42
C ASP A 11 -10.70 1.08 -3.84
N GLU A 12 -11.16 0.92 -4.35
CA GLU A 12 -11.72 0.12 -4.99
C GLU A 12 -11.87 0.15 -6.24
N ALA A 13 -11.83 0.48 -6.80
CA ALA A 13 -11.78 0.47 -7.92
C ALA A 13 -11.03 0.28 -8.80
N LEU A 14 -10.83 0.06 -9.07
CA LEU A 14 -10.05 -0.25 -9.85
C LEU A 14 -9.76 -1.34 -10.13
N GLU A 15 -10.38 -2.07 -10.16
CA GLU A 15 -10.09 -3.04 -10.21
C GLU A 15 -9.95 -3.66 -10.95
N GLN A 16 -10.01 -3.75 -11.45
CA GLN A 16 -9.81 -4.29 -11.89
C GLN A 16 -9.31 -4.68 -12.58
N VAL A 17 -9.18 -4.89 -12.81
CA VAL A 17 -8.62 -5.24 -13.35
C VAL A 17 -8.39 -6.11 -13.85
N THR A 18 -8.32 -6.54 -14.22
CA THR A 18 -8.09 -7.29 -14.61
C THR A 18 -7.78 -8.21 -14.71
N GLY A 19 -7.83 -8.66 -14.81
CA GLY A 19 -7.54 -9.48 -14.77
C GLY A 19 -7.16 -10.39 -14.17
N GLY A 20 -7.11 -10.79 -14.10
CA GLY A 20 -6.81 -11.56 -13.53
C GLY A 20 -6.48 -11.86 -12.69
N ASN A 21 -6.49 -11.99 -12.62
CA ASN A 21 -6.14 -12.25 -11.84
C ASN A 21 -6.31 -12.39 -10.98
N ASP A 22 -6.47 -12.81 -10.83
CA ASP A 22 -6.48 -12.97 -9.90
C ASP A 22 -6.02 -12.59 -9.10
N GLY A 23 -5.84 -12.28 -9.01
CA GLY A 23 -5.33 -11.80 -8.33
C GLY A 23 -4.56 -11.25 -7.93
N MET A 24 -4.80 -10.97 -8.10
CA MET A 24 -4.18 -10.46 -7.49
C MET A 24 -3.19 -9.68 -7.60
N GLY A 25 -2.81 -9.12 -6.83
CA GLY A 25 -1.68 -8.29 -6.59
C GLY A 25 -0.43 -8.59 -7.36
N GLU A 26 -0.39 -9.69 -7.94
CA GLU A 26 0.76 -10.06 -8.73
C GLU A 26 0.91 -9.21 -9.98
N ASN A 27 -0.07 -8.37 -10.27
CA ASN A 27 -0.02 -7.53 -11.46
C ASN A 27 0.66 -6.20 -11.22
N PHE A 28 1.30 -6.02 -10.09
CA PHE A 28 1.99 -4.76 -9.81
C PHE A 28 3.50 -4.98 -9.78
N SER A 29 4.24 -3.91 -9.98
CA SER A 29 5.70 -3.92 -9.91
C SER A 29 6.16 -2.91 -8.88
N VAL A 30 7.27 -3.23 -8.20
CA VAL A 30 7.82 -2.39 -7.15
C VAL A 30 9.26 -2.06 -7.51
N ARG A 31 9.62 -0.80 -7.35
CA ARG A 31 10.99 -0.33 -7.53
C ARG A 31 11.58 -0.07 -6.15
N ASP A 32 12.78 -0.59 -5.92
CA ASP A 32 13.49 -0.30 -4.66
C ASP A 32 13.86 1.17 -4.61
N ILE A 33 13.74 1.75 -3.43
CA ILE A 33 14.20 3.12 -3.21
C ILE A 33 15.11 3.12 -1.98
N THR A 34 15.91 4.17 -1.85
CA THR A 34 16.67 4.37 -0.63
C THR A 34 15.68 4.44 0.53
N PRO A 35 15.86 3.59 1.56
CA PRO A 35 14.91 3.59 2.67
C PRO A 35 14.77 4.98 3.27
N ARG A 36 13.54 5.35 3.58
CA ARG A 36 13.24 6.66 4.15
C ARG A 36 12.11 6.55 5.14
N TRP A 37 12.07 7.51 6.06
CA TRP A 37 11.00 7.58 7.05
C TRP A 37 9.87 8.44 6.52
N VAL A 38 8.64 7.99 6.78
CA VAL A 38 7.44 8.76 6.46
C VAL A 38 6.54 8.72 7.69
N LYS A 39 5.59 9.65 7.75
CA LYS A 39 4.64 9.77 8.85
C LYS A 39 3.24 9.70 8.28
N VAL A 40 2.35 8.98 8.98
CA VAL A 40 0.95 8.86 8.57
C VAL A 40 0.26 10.20 8.82
N THR A 41 -0.41 10.72 7.80
CA THR A 41 -1.11 12.01 7.88
C THR A 41 -2.62 11.88 7.92
N SER A 42 -3.17 10.75 7.45
CA SER A 42 -4.61 10.49 7.56
C SER A 42 -4.93 10.03 8.98
N SER A 43 -6.23 10.02 9.32
CA SER A 43 -6.64 9.58 10.66
C SER A 43 -6.28 8.13 10.89
N SER A 44 -6.30 7.31 9.83
CA SER A 44 -5.81 5.95 9.88
C SER A 44 -5.33 5.57 8.49
N LEU A 45 -4.48 4.56 8.42
CA LEU A 45 -3.88 4.13 7.16
C LEU A 45 -3.83 2.62 7.12
N ASN A 46 -4.47 2.04 6.11
CA ASN A 46 -4.45 0.59 5.93
C ASN A 46 -3.11 0.17 5.34
N CYS A 47 -2.50 -0.84 5.96
CA CYS A 47 -1.33 -1.51 5.41
C CYS A 47 -1.82 -2.83 4.83
N ARG A 48 -1.60 -3.04 3.53
CA ARG A 48 -2.17 -4.17 2.81
C ARG A 48 -1.07 -5.12 2.40
N TYR A 49 -1.42 -6.39 2.22
CA TYR A 49 -0.44 -7.38 1.75
C TYR A 49 -0.01 -7.11 0.32
N THR A 50 -0.88 -6.53 -0.49
CA THR A 50 -0.57 -6.09 -1.85
C THR A 50 -1.32 -4.79 -2.07
N PRO A 51 -0.90 -3.98 -3.05
CA PRO A 51 -1.65 -2.75 -3.38
C PRO A 51 -3.11 -3.10 -3.67
N ASN A 52 -4.02 -2.41 -3.01
CA ASN A 52 -5.47 -2.65 -3.10
C ASN A 52 -5.90 -4.03 -2.64
N GLY A 53 -5.02 -4.75 -1.96
CA GLY A 53 -5.32 -6.10 -1.51
C GLY A 53 -5.87 -6.15 -0.10
N GLU A 54 -5.74 -7.31 0.51
CA GLU A 54 -6.23 -7.56 1.85
C GLU A 54 -5.47 -6.71 2.86
N ILE A 55 -6.18 -6.21 3.87
CA ILE A 55 -5.57 -5.39 4.92
C ILE A 55 -4.84 -6.29 5.89
N ALA A 56 -3.54 -5.99 6.12
CA ALA A 56 -2.73 -6.71 7.08
C ALA A 56 -2.82 -6.07 8.45
N LYS A 57 -2.78 -4.74 8.51
CA LYS A 57 -2.84 -4.01 9.77
C LYS A 57 -3.20 -2.56 9.48
N ILE A 58 -3.47 -1.79 10.52
CA ILE A 58 -3.86 -0.39 10.39
C ILE A 58 -2.95 0.44 11.27
N TYR A 59 -2.45 1.55 10.73
CA TYR A 59 -1.64 2.51 11.46
C TYR A 59 -2.43 3.77 11.74
N GLU A 60 -2.13 4.42 12.84
CA GLU A 60 -2.81 5.66 13.24
C GLU A 60 -2.01 6.87 12.79
N ARG A 61 -2.68 8.03 12.76
CA ARG A 61 -2.03 9.28 12.41
C ARG A 61 -0.80 9.50 13.28
N GLY A 62 0.27 9.97 12.65
CA GLY A 62 1.50 10.26 13.36
C GLY A 62 2.46 9.11 13.46
N HIS A 63 2.02 7.91 13.11
CA HIS A 63 2.90 6.74 13.15
C HIS A 63 4.01 6.89 12.13
N LYS A 64 5.25 6.62 12.54
CA LYS A 64 6.40 6.74 11.65
C LYS A 64 6.77 5.37 11.11
N LEU A 65 6.99 5.31 9.80
CA LEU A 65 7.23 4.06 9.10
C LEU A 65 8.43 4.22 8.19
N LYS A 66 9.25 3.18 8.09
CA LYS A 66 10.39 3.18 7.19
C LYS A 66 10.01 2.40 5.94
N VAL A 67 10.01 3.07 4.79
CA VAL A 67 9.63 2.47 3.53
C VAL A 67 10.87 2.27 2.67
N ASP A 68 10.88 1.21 1.86
CA ASP A 68 12.05 0.83 1.06
C ASP A 68 11.72 0.52 -0.39
N GLY A 69 10.50 0.78 -0.81
CA GLY A 69 10.11 0.57 -2.19
C GLY A 69 8.90 1.41 -2.55
N ILE A 70 8.66 1.55 -3.83
CA ILE A 70 7.51 2.29 -4.34
C ILE A 70 7.02 1.56 -5.59
N THR A 71 5.70 1.45 -5.74
CA THR A 71 5.16 0.85 -6.94
C THR A 71 5.48 1.71 -8.14
N THR A 72 5.56 1.08 -9.32
CA THR A 72 5.99 1.80 -10.52
C THR A 72 5.01 2.88 -10.93
N ASP A 73 3.75 2.79 -10.50
CA ASP A 73 2.77 3.86 -10.73
C ASP A 73 2.92 5.00 -9.73
N GLY A 74 3.80 4.84 -8.72
CA GLY A 74 4.07 5.89 -7.76
C GLY A 74 3.05 6.04 -6.66
N LEU A 75 2.08 5.14 -6.55
CA LEU A 75 0.96 5.31 -5.62
C LEU A 75 1.13 4.63 -4.27
N TRP A 76 1.99 3.61 -4.18
CA TRP A 76 2.11 2.80 -2.97
C TRP A 76 3.56 2.70 -2.55
N TYR A 77 3.79 2.86 -1.22
CA TYR A 77 5.08 2.53 -0.62
C TYR A 77 5.08 1.10 -0.14
N ARG A 78 6.23 0.44 -0.24
CA ARG A 78 6.46 -0.89 0.32
C ARG A 78 7.26 -0.75 1.61
N LEU A 79 6.89 -1.56 2.62
CA LEU A 79 7.64 -1.58 3.87
C LEU A 79 7.62 -2.99 4.44
N TRP A 80 8.61 -3.28 5.29
CA TRP A 80 8.72 -4.59 5.96
C TRP A 80 7.93 -4.53 7.26
N ILE A 81 7.06 -5.50 7.48
CA ILE A 81 6.16 -5.49 8.63
C ILE A 81 6.16 -6.86 9.31
N TYR A 82 5.77 -6.88 10.59
CA TYR A 82 5.35 -8.09 11.24
C TYR A 82 3.93 -8.41 10.80
N ASP A 83 3.75 -9.62 10.29
CA ASP A 83 2.44 -10.08 9.86
C ASP A 83 1.64 -10.46 11.10
N PRO A 84 0.44 -9.89 11.32
CA PRO A 84 -0.38 -10.30 12.46
C PRO A 84 -0.71 -11.78 12.48
N LYS A 85 -0.63 -12.45 11.32
CA LYS A 85 -0.86 -13.90 11.24
C LYS A 85 0.39 -14.70 11.55
N GLY A 86 1.53 -14.04 11.79
CA GLY A 86 2.79 -14.70 12.15
C GLY A 86 3.85 -14.44 11.10
N GLY A 87 5.10 -14.28 11.57
CA GLY A 87 6.23 -14.06 10.66
C GLY A 87 6.33 -12.63 10.21
N GLU A 88 7.07 -12.42 9.13
CA GLU A 88 7.33 -11.10 8.59
C GLU A 88 7.09 -11.13 7.09
N CYS A 89 6.69 -9.99 6.54
CA CYS A 89 6.41 -9.89 5.11
C CYS A 89 6.44 -8.42 4.70
N TYR A 90 6.36 -8.18 3.39
CA TYR A 90 6.17 -6.83 2.90
C TYR A 90 4.71 -6.42 3.04
N GLY A 91 4.51 -5.14 3.34
CA GLY A 91 3.19 -4.53 3.30
C GLY A 91 3.24 -3.31 2.39
N TYR A 92 2.06 -2.79 2.06
CA TYR A 92 1.93 -1.67 1.12
C TYR A 92 0.98 -0.65 1.69
N ILE A 93 1.40 0.63 1.67
CA ILE A 93 0.61 1.74 2.18
C ILE A 93 0.47 2.79 1.09
N TYR A 94 -0.69 3.47 1.09
CA TYR A 94 -0.97 4.48 0.06
C TYR A 94 -0.15 5.73 0.34
N LYS A 95 0.68 6.10 -0.63
CA LYS A 95 1.67 7.17 -0.46
C LYS A 95 1.02 8.50 -0.11
N GLU A 96 -0.17 8.77 -0.68
CA GLU A 96 -0.85 10.05 -0.50
C GLU A 96 -1.19 10.34 0.96
N TYR A 97 -1.33 9.29 1.79
CA TYR A 97 -1.70 9.45 3.20
C TYR A 97 -0.47 9.49 4.10
N THR A 98 0.69 9.78 3.52
CA THR A 98 1.94 9.91 4.28
C THR A 98 2.66 11.17 3.84
N GLU A 99 3.61 11.60 4.68
CA GLU A 99 4.52 12.66 4.29
C GLU A 99 5.93 12.29 4.71
N ARG A 100 6.90 12.77 3.99
CA ARG A 100 8.30 12.53 4.33
C ARG A 100 8.67 13.31 5.56
N ILE A 101 9.51 12.68 6.39
CA ILE A 101 10.00 13.33 7.60
C ILE A 101 11.44 13.74 7.40
#